data_71cd604b4d700ab6d35bfa7333726faa
#
_entry.id   71cd604b4d700ab6d35bfa7333726faa
#
_cell.length_a   1.000
_cell.length_b   1.000
_cell.length_c   1.000
_cell.angle_alpha   90.00
_cell.angle_beta   90.00
_cell.angle_gamma   90.00
#
_symmetry.space_group_name_H-M   'P 1'
#
loop_
_entity.id
_entity.type
_entity.pdbx_description
1 polymer ?
#
loop_
_entity_poly.entity_id
_entity_poly.type
_entity_poly.pdbx_seq_one_letter_code
_entity_poly.pdbx_strand_id
1 'polypeptide(L)'
;MSADLGLALRNLAAWSVQVGVLGLAAAVLSRLIPVERPPARLALGQALLALVLGLPLVQPWQAAASAVSWSFAPSPSSALPGAPTVPGTLPPPVPAWPAAVAGVLFVGAALRLGRLGAGLVRLRSLGRGSRPLEAPPWLGGLRDELAPRARFLVSDETGTPATFGVRRPVVLLPPAFEAMDRERQEAIALHELVHARRLDWLALVLEDTLKAVLFFHPAVHWLVGHVRLAREQTVDDAVVRRLGRREVYLESLVEVARLAVHARAVPAAPFLRESHLRERVELLLKEVLMSRVRTAVHVGLTAAAIVLAVSWAASAVPLQAAKPAADAKIAISDEVKAPGEPKLIHQVKPAYPPDAKTEKVEGVFVIDVVIGKDGAIQEAHLAASAPTMERLQELKTKEGKFAGTEGDKRLAEAALVAVKQWRYEPILKDGKPVDFQATVTVRFKLS
;
A
#
# COMPACT_ATOMS: atom_id res chain seq x y z
N MET A 1 -17.44 12.33 4.80
CA MET A 1 -16.11 12.99 4.62
C MET A 1 -15.17 12.81 5.80
N SER A 2 -15.53 13.06 7.06
CA SER A 2 -14.61 12.86 8.19
C SER A 2 -14.35 11.38 8.54
N ALA A 3 -15.33 10.52 8.42
CA ALA A 3 -15.18 9.07 8.66
C ALA A 3 -14.28 8.41 7.61
N ASP A 4 -14.40 8.80 6.36
CA ASP A 4 -13.59 8.30 5.25
C ASP A 4 -12.12 8.72 5.40
N LEU A 5 -11.87 9.95 5.85
CA LEU A 5 -10.51 10.42 6.11
C LEU A 5 -9.85 9.64 7.27
N GLY A 6 -10.61 9.36 8.34
CA GLY A 6 -10.14 8.54 9.44
C GLY A 6 -9.78 7.11 9.00
N LEU A 7 -10.58 6.50 8.12
CA LEU A 7 -10.30 5.20 7.53
C LEU A 7 -9.05 5.24 6.65
N ALA A 8 -8.91 6.26 5.79
CA ALA A 8 -7.75 6.43 4.93
C ALA A 8 -6.45 6.55 5.74
N LEU A 9 -6.46 7.31 6.85
CA LEU A 9 -5.29 7.44 7.72
C LEU A 9 -4.97 6.13 8.46
N ARG A 10 -5.97 5.37 8.91
CA ARG A 10 -5.74 4.04 9.51
C ARG A 10 -5.11 3.09 8.48
N ASN A 11 -5.61 3.07 7.26
CA ASN A 11 -5.04 2.24 6.19
C ASN A 11 -3.62 2.69 5.82
N LEU A 12 -3.36 4.00 5.80
CA LEU A 12 -2.01 4.53 5.61
C LEU A 12 -1.07 4.07 6.73
N ALA A 13 -1.52 4.10 7.98
CA ALA A 13 -0.75 3.62 9.13
C ALA A 13 -0.51 2.10 9.05
N ALA A 14 -1.54 1.31 8.75
CA ALA A 14 -1.42 -0.13 8.58
C ALA A 14 -0.44 -0.49 7.45
N TRP A 15 -0.59 0.14 6.29
CA TRP A 15 0.36 0.00 5.17
C TRP A 15 1.79 0.42 5.57
N SER A 16 1.95 1.52 6.32
CA SER A 16 3.26 1.96 6.79
C SER A 16 3.93 0.92 7.70
N VAL A 17 3.17 0.26 8.56
CA VAL A 17 3.68 -0.84 9.41
C VAL A 17 4.12 -2.01 8.53
N GLN A 18 3.30 -2.43 7.56
CA GLN A 18 3.64 -3.50 6.62
C GLN A 18 4.94 -3.20 5.87
N VAL A 19 5.07 -1.98 5.33
CA VAL A 19 6.29 -1.52 4.63
C VAL A 19 7.49 -1.49 5.57
N GLY A 20 7.31 -1.09 6.83
CA GLY A 20 8.35 -1.12 7.86
C GLY A 20 8.86 -2.55 8.12
N VAL A 21 7.95 -3.51 8.25
CA VAL A 21 8.28 -4.93 8.43
C VAL A 21 9.03 -5.47 7.21
N LEU A 22 8.56 -5.18 6.00
CA LEU A 22 9.23 -5.60 4.76
C LEU A 22 10.61 -4.97 4.60
N GLY A 23 10.76 -3.69 4.95
CA GLY A 23 12.05 -3.01 4.95
C GLY A 23 13.04 -3.65 5.94
N LEU A 24 12.57 -3.98 7.15
CA LEU A 24 13.39 -4.67 8.16
C LEU A 24 13.77 -6.08 7.70
N ALA A 25 12.81 -6.84 7.17
CA ALA A 25 13.07 -8.18 6.63
C ALA A 25 14.12 -8.12 5.51
N ALA A 26 13.98 -7.18 4.56
CA ALA A 26 14.95 -6.98 3.49
C ALA A 26 16.34 -6.59 4.03
N ALA A 27 16.40 -5.74 5.06
CA ALA A 27 17.67 -5.35 5.69
C ALA A 27 18.37 -6.53 6.38
N VAL A 28 17.61 -7.37 7.05
CA VAL A 28 18.13 -8.59 7.69
C VAL A 28 18.58 -9.59 6.61
N LEU A 29 17.73 -9.85 5.62
CA LEU A 29 18.03 -10.80 4.54
C LEU A 29 19.24 -10.38 3.72
N SER A 30 19.43 -9.09 3.47
CA SER A 30 20.62 -8.59 2.74
C SER A 30 21.93 -8.88 3.46
N ARG A 31 21.91 -9.06 4.79
CA ARG A 31 23.07 -9.44 5.61
C ARG A 31 23.25 -10.95 5.70
N LEU A 32 22.15 -11.71 5.81
CA LEU A 32 22.19 -13.17 5.98
C LEU A 32 22.40 -13.90 4.65
N ILE A 33 21.81 -13.40 3.57
CA ILE A 33 21.83 -13.99 2.23
C ILE A 33 22.36 -12.95 1.24
N PRO A 34 23.67 -12.65 1.25
CA PRO A 34 24.23 -11.60 0.41
C PRO A 34 24.12 -11.98 -1.08
N VAL A 35 23.44 -11.14 -1.85
CA VAL A 35 23.41 -11.22 -3.31
C VAL A 35 24.56 -10.35 -3.83
N GLU A 36 25.70 -10.97 -4.21
CA GLU A 36 26.90 -10.24 -4.57
C GLU A 36 26.82 -9.61 -5.96
N ARG A 37 26.06 -10.20 -6.89
CA ARG A 37 25.93 -9.67 -8.26
C ARG A 37 25.08 -8.39 -8.29
N PRO A 38 25.64 -7.23 -8.70
CA PRO A 38 24.93 -5.96 -8.68
C PRO A 38 23.61 -5.95 -9.49
N PRO A 39 23.55 -6.51 -10.72
CA PRO A 39 22.29 -6.53 -11.47
C PRO A 39 21.17 -7.31 -10.77
N ALA A 40 21.51 -8.40 -10.09
CA ALA A 40 20.53 -9.19 -9.34
C ALA A 40 20.04 -8.45 -8.10
N ARG A 41 20.93 -7.75 -7.40
CA ARG A 41 20.59 -6.89 -6.25
C ARG A 41 19.68 -5.74 -6.67
N LEU A 42 20.00 -5.12 -7.80
CA LEU A 42 19.15 -4.06 -8.37
C LEU A 42 17.75 -4.57 -8.71
N ALA A 43 17.65 -5.72 -9.39
CA ALA A 43 16.38 -6.32 -9.74
C ALA A 43 15.53 -6.67 -8.50
N LEU A 44 16.14 -7.26 -7.47
CA LEU A 44 15.46 -7.54 -6.19
C LEU A 44 14.98 -6.26 -5.51
N GLY A 45 15.81 -5.24 -5.44
CA GLY A 45 15.45 -3.95 -4.83
C GLY A 45 14.31 -3.27 -5.57
N GLN A 46 14.32 -3.27 -6.90
CA GLN A 46 13.24 -2.73 -7.73
C GLN A 46 11.94 -3.54 -7.58
N ALA A 47 12.03 -4.87 -7.56
CA ALA A 47 10.88 -5.74 -7.33
C ALA A 47 10.26 -5.50 -5.94
N LEU A 48 11.10 -5.35 -4.90
CA LEU A 48 10.63 -5.03 -3.55
C LEU A 48 9.99 -3.64 -3.49
N LEU A 49 10.55 -2.64 -4.17
CA LEU A 49 9.96 -1.31 -4.24
C LEU A 49 8.59 -1.33 -4.95
N ALA A 50 8.49 -2.05 -6.06
CA ALA A 50 7.23 -2.24 -6.77
C ALA A 50 6.19 -2.99 -5.91
N LEU A 51 6.61 -4.02 -5.18
CA LEU A 51 5.77 -4.79 -4.27
C LEU A 51 5.23 -3.91 -3.14
N VAL A 52 6.09 -3.13 -2.48
CA VAL A 52 5.72 -2.20 -1.41
C VAL A 52 4.65 -1.21 -1.88
N LEU A 53 4.80 -0.67 -3.09
CA LEU A 53 3.83 0.28 -3.67
C LEU A 53 2.55 -0.42 -4.12
N GLY A 54 2.66 -1.62 -4.67
CA GLY A 54 1.53 -2.42 -5.15
C GLY A 54 0.78 -3.17 -4.06
N LEU A 55 1.33 -3.25 -2.85
CA LEU A 55 0.75 -4.03 -1.76
C LEU A 55 -0.74 -3.72 -1.48
N PRO A 56 -1.19 -2.45 -1.45
CA PRO A 56 -2.60 -2.13 -1.27
C PRO A 56 -3.52 -2.64 -2.39
N LEU A 57 -2.96 -2.92 -3.59
CA LEU A 57 -3.72 -3.40 -4.74
C LEU A 57 -3.84 -4.92 -4.78
N VAL A 58 -2.88 -5.62 -4.17
CA VAL A 58 -2.75 -7.09 -4.25
C VAL A 58 -3.36 -7.80 -3.04
N GLN A 59 -3.31 -7.15 -1.85
CA GLN A 59 -3.85 -7.78 -0.64
C GLN A 59 -5.38 -7.63 -0.55
N PRO A 60 -6.07 -8.64 0.02
CA PRO A 60 -7.50 -8.51 0.28
C PRO A 60 -7.76 -7.46 1.37
N TRP A 61 -8.70 -6.57 1.13
CA TRP A 61 -9.16 -5.59 2.10
C TRP A 61 -10.24 -6.22 2.97
N GLN A 62 -10.07 -6.16 4.28
CA GLN A 62 -11.09 -6.67 5.19
C GLN A 62 -12.26 -5.69 5.25
N ALA A 63 -13.48 -6.22 5.17
CA ALA A 63 -14.67 -5.42 5.44
C ALA A 63 -14.55 -4.80 6.84
N ALA A 64 -14.81 -3.50 6.97
CA ALA A 64 -14.83 -2.86 8.27
C ALA A 64 -15.84 -3.62 9.14
N ALA A 65 -15.35 -4.22 10.24
CA ALA A 65 -16.22 -4.89 11.20
C ALA A 65 -17.29 -3.89 11.62
N SER A 66 -18.51 -4.14 11.26
CA SER A 66 -19.63 -3.33 11.73
C SER A 66 -19.69 -3.56 13.24
N ALA A 67 -19.15 -2.61 14.01
CA ALA A 67 -19.43 -2.57 15.43
C ALA A 67 -20.95 -2.36 15.55
N VAL A 68 -21.68 -3.45 15.68
CA VAL A 68 -23.08 -3.40 16.08
C VAL A 68 -23.04 -2.94 17.51
N SER A 69 -23.15 -1.63 17.72
CA SER A 69 -23.38 -1.07 19.02
C SER A 69 -24.79 -1.49 19.42
N TRP A 70 -24.89 -2.53 20.24
CA TRP A 70 -26.11 -2.83 20.94
C TRP A 70 -26.32 -1.74 21.99
N SER A 71 -27.04 -0.69 21.63
CA SER A 71 -27.65 0.18 22.62
C SER A 71 -28.81 -0.60 23.21
N PHE A 72 -28.63 -1.24 24.33
CA PHE A 72 -29.74 -1.61 25.20
C PHE A 72 -30.30 -0.30 25.75
N ALA A 73 -31.20 0.32 25.00
CA ALA A 73 -32.06 1.31 25.62
C ALA A 73 -32.84 0.56 26.73
N PRO A 74 -32.77 0.98 28.00
CA PRO A 74 -33.62 0.40 29.03
C PRO A 74 -35.06 0.54 28.58
N SER A 75 -35.81 -0.56 28.67
CA SER A 75 -37.23 -0.59 28.33
C SER A 75 -37.94 0.60 28.94
N PRO A 76 -38.77 1.37 28.19
CA PRO A 76 -39.45 2.56 28.72
C PRO A 76 -40.55 2.25 29.73
N SER A 77 -40.67 1.02 30.21
CA SER A 77 -41.68 0.55 31.16
C SER A 77 -41.49 1.04 32.59
N SER A 78 -40.48 1.80 32.93
CA SER A 78 -40.27 2.34 34.26
C SER A 78 -40.08 3.87 34.30
N ALA A 79 -40.42 4.60 33.29
CA ALA A 79 -40.45 6.05 33.35
C ALA A 79 -41.67 6.51 34.15
N LEU A 80 -41.43 6.97 35.37
CA LEU A 80 -42.44 7.68 36.18
C LEU A 80 -42.95 8.90 35.38
N PRO A 81 -44.28 9.18 35.37
CA PRO A 81 -44.80 10.36 34.75
C PRO A 81 -44.22 11.61 35.41
N GLY A 82 -43.47 12.42 34.69
CA GLY A 82 -42.86 13.67 35.20
C GLY A 82 -41.36 13.73 35.20
N ALA A 83 -40.62 12.72 34.71
CA ALA A 83 -39.17 12.84 34.53
C ALA A 83 -38.84 13.89 33.45
N PRO A 84 -37.93 14.86 33.74
CA PRO A 84 -37.53 15.86 32.75
C PRO A 84 -36.90 15.15 31.52
N THR A 85 -37.38 15.46 30.35
CA THR A 85 -36.76 15.03 29.11
C THR A 85 -35.37 15.61 29.03
N VAL A 86 -34.35 14.74 29.18
CA VAL A 86 -32.95 15.14 28.98
C VAL A 86 -32.82 15.57 27.52
N PRO A 87 -32.42 16.81 27.24
CA PRO A 87 -32.19 17.23 25.85
C PRO A 87 -31.24 16.24 25.17
N GLY A 88 -31.60 15.78 23.97
CA GLY A 88 -30.81 14.80 23.23
C GLY A 88 -29.34 15.19 23.22
N THR A 89 -28.49 14.30 23.69
CA THR A 89 -27.04 14.50 23.69
C THR A 89 -26.62 14.76 22.23
N LEU A 90 -26.11 15.97 21.99
CA LEU A 90 -25.50 16.30 20.71
C LEU A 90 -24.48 15.20 20.35
N PRO A 91 -24.43 14.76 19.09
CA PRO A 91 -23.43 13.78 18.70
C PRO A 91 -22.05 14.28 19.10
N PRO A 92 -21.16 13.40 19.60
CA PRO A 92 -19.83 13.81 20.05
C PRO A 92 -19.12 14.57 18.92
N PRO A 93 -18.41 15.66 19.25
CA PRO A 93 -17.72 16.46 18.23
C PRO A 93 -16.76 15.57 17.47
N VAL A 94 -16.84 15.66 16.12
CA VAL A 94 -15.95 14.90 15.23
C VAL A 94 -14.52 15.34 15.51
N PRO A 95 -13.60 14.43 15.86
CA PRO A 95 -12.22 14.80 16.20
C PRO A 95 -11.55 15.50 15.00
N ALA A 96 -10.96 16.67 15.22
CA ALA A 96 -10.30 17.46 14.18
C ALA A 96 -8.90 16.92 13.78
N TRP A 97 -8.30 16.04 14.60
CA TRP A 97 -6.95 15.54 14.37
C TRP A 97 -6.73 14.84 13.02
N PRO A 98 -7.68 14.08 12.41
CA PRO A 98 -7.43 13.45 11.12
C PRO A 98 -7.22 14.48 10.01
N ALA A 99 -7.98 15.58 10.04
CA ALA A 99 -7.81 16.67 9.08
C ALA A 99 -6.46 17.37 9.26
N ALA A 100 -6.03 17.58 10.50
CA ALA A 100 -4.73 18.19 10.80
C ALA A 100 -3.57 17.31 10.30
N VAL A 101 -3.60 15.99 10.59
CA VAL A 101 -2.58 15.05 10.10
C VAL A 101 -2.54 15.00 8.58
N ALA A 102 -3.69 14.88 7.93
CA ALA A 102 -3.76 14.89 6.46
C ALA A 102 -3.22 16.20 5.88
N GLY A 103 -3.53 17.34 6.50
CA GLY A 103 -3.00 18.65 6.13
C GLY A 103 -1.47 18.70 6.20
N VAL A 104 -0.87 18.23 7.30
CA VAL A 104 0.59 18.15 7.46
C VAL A 104 1.23 17.25 6.39
N LEU A 105 0.66 16.09 6.14
CA LEU A 105 1.15 15.17 5.11
C LEU A 105 1.05 15.79 3.72
N PHE A 106 -0.07 16.44 3.40
CA PHE A 106 -0.26 17.10 2.12
C PHE A 106 0.72 18.26 1.91
N VAL A 107 0.85 19.14 2.89
CA VAL A 107 1.76 20.30 2.81
C VAL A 107 3.22 19.82 2.72
N GLY A 108 3.61 18.83 3.51
CA GLY A 108 4.96 18.26 3.45
C GLY A 108 5.29 17.66 2.09
N ALA A 109 4.38 16.89 1.50
CA ALA A 109 4.54 16.33 0.15
C ALA A 109 4.58 17.43 -0.92
N ALA A 110 3.68 18.42 -0.86
CA ALA A 110 3.62 19.52 -1.81
C ALA A 110 4.92 20.36 -1.81
N LEU A 111 5.45 20.67 -0.64
CA LEU A 111 6.73 21.39 -0.50
C LEU A 111 7.90 20.59 -1.10
N ARG A 112 7.94 19.27 -0.89
CA ARG A 112 9.00 18.42 -1.44
C ARG A 112 8.87 18.23 -2.95
N LEU A 113 7.67 18.03 -3.46
CA LEU A 113 7.40 18.00 -4.91
C LEU A 113 7.72 19.35 -5.58
N GLY A 114 7.40 20.46 -4.93
CA GLY A 114 7.78 21.80 -5.40
C GLY A 114 9.30 21.97 -5.51
N ARG A 115 10.05 21.50 -4.49
CA ARG A 115 11.52 21.51 -4.55
C ARG A 115 12.07 20.60 -5.64
N LEU A 116 11.48 19.42 -5.84
CA LEU A 116 11.82 18.53 -6.94
C LEU A 116 11.58 19.19 -8.29
N GLY A 117 10.41 19.81 -8.49
CA GLY A 117 10.07 20.55 -9.69
C GLY A 117 11.05 21.70 -9.97
N ALA A 118 11.37 22.50 -8.95
CA ALA A 118 12.38 23.57 -9.06
C ALA A 118 13.76 23.02 -9.45
N GLY A 119 14.18 21.89 -8.87
CA GLY A 119 15.42 21.21 -9.24
C GLY A 119 15.45 20.76 -10.70
N LEU A 120 14.33 20.19 -11.20
CA LEU A 120 14.20 19.79 -12.61
C LEU A 120 14.24 20.99 -13.58
N VAL A 121 13.58 22.10 -13.21
CA VAL A 121 13.63 23.33 -14.01
C VAL A 121 15.05 23.86 -14.07
N ARG A 122 15.74 23.94 -12.91
CA ARG A 122 17.13 24.42 -12.86
C ARG A 122 18.07 23.53 -13.68
N LEU A 123 17.93 22.20 -13.60
CA LEU A 123 18.73 21.28 -14.40
C LEU A 123 18.54 21.50 -15.91
N ARG A 124 17.30 21.79 -16.33
CA ARG A 124 17.02 22.17 -17.72
C ARG A 124 17.67 23.50 -18.10
N SER A 125 17.69 24.48 -17.19
CA SER A 125 18.36 25.77 -17.43
C SER A 125 19.88 25.62 -17.53
N LEU A 126 20.48 24.79 -16.68
CA LEU A 126 21.90 24.45 -16.76
C LEU A 126 22.25 23.85 -18.11
N GLY A 127 21.46 22.88 -18.60
CA GLY A 127 21.68 22.29 -19.91
C GLY A 127 21.54 23.27 -21.09
N ARG A 128 20.74 24.35 -20.94
CA ARG A 128 20.64 25.42 -21.96
C ARG A 128 21.80 26.40 -21.93
N GLY A 129 22.32 26.69 -20.73
CA GLY A 129 23.46 27.59 -20.52
C GLY A 129 24.82 26.94 -20.77
N SER A 130 24.87 25.62 -20.97
CA SER A 130 26.11 24.87 -21.18
C SER A 130 26.54 24.86 -22.63
N ARG A 131 27.87 24.85 -22.86
CA ARG A 131 28.41 24.79 -24.22
C ARG A 131 28.48 23.34 -24.73
N PRO A 132 28.26 23.09 -26.03
CA PRO A 132 28.52 21.79 -26.61
C PRO A 132 30.00 21.39 -26.46
N LEU A 133 30.23 20.11 -26.09
CA LEU A 133 31.58 19.54 -26.16
C LEU A 133 31.87 19.16 -27.61
N GLU A 134 32.99 19.63 -28.15
CA GLU A 134 33.53 19.13 -29.40
C GLU A 134 34.04 17.68 -29.18
N ALA A 135 33.17 16.72 -29.42
CA ALA A 135 33.46 15.32 -29.12
C ALA A 135 34.52 14.78 -30.11
N PRO A 136 35.66 14.29 -29.63
CA PRO A 136 36.61 13.63 -30.50
C PRO A 136 36.01 12.38 -31.13
N PRO A 137 36.54 11.87 -32.29
CA PRO A 137 35.92 10.76 -33.01
C PRO A 137 35.64 9.52 -32.15
N TRP A 138 36.53 9.17 -31.22
CA TRP A 138 36.34 8.03 -30.34
C TRP A 138 35.11 8.21 -29.39
N LEU A 139 34.88 9.42 -28.89
CA LEU A 139 33.76 9.73 -28.02
C LEU A 139 32.46 9.74 -28.83
N GLY A 140 32.49 10.23 -30.07
CA GLY A 140 31.39 10.14 -31.01
C GLY A 140 30.98 8.70 -31.29
N GLY A 141 31.95 7.83 -31.58
CA GLY A 141 31.71 6.40 -31.81
C GLY A 141 31.08 5.70 -30.58
N LEU A 142 31.60 6.00 -29.37
CA LEU A 142 31.06 5.45 -28.13
C LEU A 142 29.60 5.89 -27.87
N ARG A 143 29.31 7.18 -28.14
CA ARG A 143 27.95 7.71 -28.06
C ARG A 143 27.02 7.01 -29.05
N ASP A 144 27.42 6.88 -30.31
CA ASP A 144 26.59 6.33 -31.38
C ASP A 144 26.25 4.85 -31.12
N GLU A 145 27.14 4.13 -30.47
CA GLU A 145 26.91 2.74 -30.07
C GLU A 145 25.97 2.61 -28.86
N LEU A 146 26.16 3.42 -27.80
CA LEU A 146 25.48 3.23 -26.52
C LEU A 146 24.19 4.07 -26.38
N ALA A 147 24.25 5.33 -26.82
CA ALA A 147 23.16 6.28 -26.68
C ALA A 147 23.19 7.31 -27.82
N PRO A 148 22.82 6.95 -29.06
CA PRO A 148 23.01 7.77 -30.26
C PRO A 148 22.31 9.13 -30.23
N ARG A 149 21.34 9.30 -29.32
CA ARG A 149 20.63 10.57 -29.11
C ARG A 149 21.22 11.43 -28.00
N ALA A 150 22.25 10.95 -27.30
CA ALA A 150 22.89 11.69 -26.24
C ALA A 150 23.70 12.88 -26.79
N ARG A 151 23.74 13.95 -26.02
CA ARG A 151 24.55 15.15 -26.30
C ARG A 151 25.48 15.40 -25.13
N PHE A 152 26.73 15.67 -25.44
CA PHE A 152 27.72 16.11 -24.46
C PHE A 152 27.73 17.62 -24.34
N LEU A 153 27.61 18.12 -23.15
CA LEU A 153 27.68 19.55 -22.81
C LEU A 153 28.69 19.75 -21.69
N VAL A 154 29.36 20.89 -21.71
CA VAL A 154 30.28 21.31 -20.63
C VAL A 154 29.69 22.50 -19.90
N SER A 155 29.73 22.45 -18.58
CA SER A 155 29.19 23.51 -17.72
C SER A 155 30.16 23.85 -16.58
N ASP A 156 30.42 25.15 -16.45
CA ASP A 156 31.22 25.69 -15.34
C ASP A 156 30.50 25.61 -13.98
N GLU A 157 29.18 25.44 -14.01
CA GLU A 157 28.36 25.34 -12.80
C GLU A 157 28.33 23.92 -12.20
N THR A 158 28.78 22.90 -12.94
CA THR A 158 28.77 21.53 -12.44
C THR A 158 30.18 21.08 -12.03
N GLY A 159 30.32 20.51 -10.85
CA GLY A 159 31.58 19.94 -10.39
C GLY A 159 31.70 18.43 -10.66
N THR A 160 30.61 17.79 -11.07
CA THR A 160 30.60 16.34 -11.35
C THR A 160 29.88 16.06 -12.65
N PRO A 161 30.28 15.01 -13.38
CA PRO A 161 29.50 14.50 -14.50
C PRO A 161 28.06 14.17 -14.08
N ALA A 162 27.11 14.36 -14.98
CA ALA A 162 25.72 14.02 -14.74
C ALA A 162 24.97 13.76 -16.02
N THR A 163 24.12 12.75 -16.02
CA THR A 163 23.23 12.42 -17.14
C THR A 163 21.78 12.69 -16.78
N PHE A 164 21.05 13.41 -17.65
CA PHE A 164 19.63 13.69 -17.49
C PHE A 164 18.89 13.69 -18.84
N GLY A 165 17.55 13.55 -18.74
CA GLY A 165 16.68 13.51 -19.92
C GLY A 165 16.45 12.09 -20.45
N VAL A 166 15.29 11.88 -21.12
CA VAL A 166 14.82 10.55 -21.55
C VAL A 166 14.95 10.38 -23.07
N ARG A 167 14.33 11.27 -23.85
CA ARG A 167 14.31 11.13 -25.32
C ARG A 167 15.58 11.62 -26.01
N ARG A 168 16.21 12.61 -25.43
CA ARG A 168 17.49 13.21 -25.85
C ARG A 168 18.34 13.41 -24.62
N PRO A 169 19.01 12.35 -24.13
CA PRO A 169 19.83 12.44 -22.94
C PRO A 169 20.90 13.52 -23.11
N VAL A 170 21.17 14.22 -22.03
CA VAL A 170 22.25 15.20 -21.93
C VAL A 170 23.25 14.64 -20.95
N VAL A 171 24.48 14.48 -21.35
CA VAL A 171 25.63 14.20 -20.52
C VAL A 171 26.31 15.54 -20.24
N LEU A 172 26.17 16.01 -19.03
CA LEU A 172 26.77 17.26 -18.57
C LEU A 172 28.10 16.97 -17.90
N LEU A 173 29.16 17.62 -18.34
CA LEU A 173 30.53 17.39 -17.93
C LEU A 173 31.11 18.64 -17.30
N PRO A 174 31.95 18.53 -16.25
CA PRO A 174 32.71 19.67 -15.74
C PRO A 174 33.85 20.05 -16.69
N PRO A 175 34.33 21.31 -16.68
CA PRO A 175 35.45 21.75 -17.51
C PRO A 175 36.72 20.93 -17.32
N ALA A 176 36.95 20.46 -16.09
CA ALA A 176 38.12 19.60 -15.76
C ALA A 176 38.14 18.31 -16.59
N PHE A 177 37.01 17.84 -17.13
CA PHE A 177 36.96 16.68 -17.99
C PHE A 177 37.81 16.82 -19.25
N GLU A 178 37.89 18.01 -19.84
CA GLU A 178 38.66 18.27 -21.07
C GLU A 178 40.18 18.23 -20.84
N ALA A 179 40.60 18.48 -19.59
CA ALA A 179 42.01 18.44 -19.20
C ALA A 179 42.50 17.04 -18.76
N MET A 180 41.55 16.06 -18.63
CA MET A 180 41.92 14.70 -18.25
C MET A 180 42.58 13.94 -19.40
N ASP A 181 43.34 12.91 -19.06
CA ASP A 181 43.83 11.95 -20.05
C ASP A 181 42.65 11.16 -20.68
N ARG A 182 42.93 10.65 -21.89
CA ARG A 182 41.93 9.93 -22.68
C ARG A 182 41.31 8.74 -21.93
N GLU A 183 42.08 8.01 -21.14
CA GLU A 183 41.60 6.82 -20.47
C GLU A 183 40.57 7.16 -19.40
N ARG A 184 40.78 8.22 -18.62
CA ARG A 184 39.84 8.72 -17.63
C ARG A 184 38.61 9.34 -18.30
N GLN A 185 38.79 10.11 -19.41
CA GLN A 185 37.68 10.63 -20.18
C GLN A 185 36.79 9.49 -20.70
N GLU A 186 37.38 8.42 -21.25
CA GLU A 186 36.64 7.25 -21.74
C GLU A 186 35.89 6.55 -20.63
N ALA A 187 36.49 6.36 -19.45
CA ALA A 187 35.85 5.75 -18.29
C ALA A 187 34.64 6.54 -17.80
N ILE A 188 34.78 7.85 -17.67
CA ILE A 188 33.70 8.75 -17.25
C ILE A 188 32.59 8.81 -18.29
N ALA A 189 32.93 8.99 -19.56
CA ALA A 189 31.97 9.06 -20.64
C ALA A 189 31.18 7.75 -20.78
N LEU A 190 31.85 6.62 -20.66
CA LEU A 190 31.22 5.30 -20.69
C LEU A 190 30.22 5.14 -19.54
N HIS A 191 30.58 5.56 -18.35
CA HIS A 191 29.69 5.52 -17.18
C HIS A 191 28.40 6.32 -17.43
N GLU A 192 28.53 7.55 -17.88
CA GLU A 192 27.38 8.43 -18.16
C GLU A 192 26.52 7.91 -19.34
N LEU A 193 27.15 7.36 -20.37
CA LEU A 193 26.42 6.78 -21.50
C LEU A 193 25.66 5.50 -21.12
N VAL A 194 26.18 4.71 -20.21
CA VAL A 194 25.47 3.53 -19.67
C VAL A 194 24.22 3.98 -18.90
N HIS A 195 24.29 5.03 -18.09
CA HIS A 195 23.10 5.62 -17.45
C HIS A 195 22.08 6.12 -18.49
N ALA A 196 22.53 6.81 -19.53
CA ALA A 196 21.68 7.28 -20.62
C ALA A 196 20.97 6.14 -21.34
N ARG A 197 21.69 5.06 -21.68
CA ARG A 197 21.16 3.85 -22.33
C ARG A 197 20.09 3.15 -21.47
N ARG A 198 20.31 3.10 -20.17
CA ARG A 198 19.42 2.42 -19.21
C ARG A 198 18.22 3.26 -18.81
N LEU A 199 18.15 4.52 -19.22
CA LEU A 199 17.13 5.48 -18.79
C LEU A 199 17.09 5.66 -17.27
N ASP A 200 18.23 5.56 -16.59
CA ASP A 200 18.34 5.63 -15.13
C ASP A 200 17.82 6.97 -14.59
N TRP A 201 17.86 8.04 -15.42
CA TRP A 201 17.24 9.32 -15.10
C TRP A 201 15.74 9.23 -14.80
N LEU A 202 14.99 8.44 -15.56
CA LEU A 202 13.56 8.24 -15.32
C LEU A 202 13.32 7.57 -13.97
N ALA A 203 14.10 6.54 -13.67
CA ALA A 203 14.02 5.85 -12.39
C ALA A 203 14.35 6.80 -11.22
N LEU A 204 15.38 7.65 -11.34
CA LEU A 204 15.73 8.65 -10.33
C LEU A 204 14.58 9.63 -10.07
N VAL A 205 13.94 10.16 -11.11
CA VAL A 205 12.81 11.09 -10.95
C VAL A 205 11.62 10.41 -10.27
N LEU A 206 11.31 9.16 -10.64
CA LEU A 206 10.24 8.38 -10.00
C LEU A 206 10.55 8.10 -8.53
N GLU A 207 11.78 7.72 -8.21
CA GLU A 207 12.23 7.47 -6.84
C GLU A 207 12.19 8.75 -5.97
N ASP A 208 12.60 9.89 -6.51
CA ASP A 208 12.54 11.15 -5.77
C ASP A 208 11.10 11.66 -5.62
N THR A 209 10.24 11.40 -6.61
CA THR A 209 8.80 11.65 -6.47
C THR A 209 8.23 10.80 -5.35
N LEU A 210 8.59 9.52 -5.29
CA LEU A 210 8.19 8.62 -4.22
C LEU A 210 8.68 9.09 -2.85
N LYS A 211 9.96 9.44 -2.73
CA LYS A 211 10.55 10.03 -1.51
C LYS A 211 9.88 11.36 -1.11
N ALA A 212 9.41 12.13 -2.06
CA ALA A 212 8.70 13.38 -1.80
C ALA A 212 7.30 13.15 -1.24
N VAL A 213 6.54 12.21 -1.81
CA VAL A 213 5.20 11.84 -1.36
C VAL A 213 5.25 11.10 -0.02
N LEU A 214 6.13 10.10 0.11
CA LEU A 214 6.29 9.28 1.30
C LEU A 214 7.44 9.77 2.19
N PHE A 215 7.57 11.10 2.31
CA PHE A 215 8.68 11.72 3.02
C PHE A 215 8.80 11.34 4.49
N PHE A 216 7.70 10.94 5.09
CA PHE A 216 7.60 10.52 6.49
C PHE A 216 8.02 9.06 6.71
N HIS A 217 8.25 8.27 5.64
CA HIS A 217 8.43 6.82 5.76
C HIS A 217 9.92 6.39 5.66
N PRO A 218 10.59 6.07 6.78
CA PRO A 218 12.04 5.80 6.78
C PRO A 218 12.43 4.57 5.95
N ALA A 219 11.62 3.50 5.96
CA ALA A 219 11.92 2.28 5.19
C ALA A 219 11.91 2.53 3.67
N VAL A 220 11.05 3.44 3.18
CA VAL A 220 11.05 3.83 1.76
C VAL A 220 12.34 4.57 1.41
N HIS A 221 12.79 5.49 2.26
CA HIS A 221 14.05 6.19 2.04
C HIS A 221 15.24 5.23 2.04
N TRP A 222 15.27 4.29 2.97
CA TRP A 222 16.31 3.26 3.05
C TRP A 222 16.29 2.38 1.78
N LEU A 223 15.13 1.90 1.36
CA LEU A 223 14.99 1.04 0.19
C LEU A 223 15.43 1.74 -1.10
N VAL A 224 15.00 3.00 -1.30
CA VAL A 224 15.42 3.80 -2.46
C VAL A 224 16.94 4.01 -2.44
N GLY A 225 17.55 4.28 -1.29
CA GLY A 225 19.01 4.38 -1.16
C GLY A 225 19.73 3.09 -1.60
N HIS A 226 19.21 1.92 -1.19
CA HIS A 226 19.76 0.61 -1.60
C HIS A 226 19.59 0.34 -3.11
N VAL A 227 18.45 0.71 -3.69
CA VAL A 227 18.22 0.58 -5.13
C VAL A 227 19.19 1.47 -5.91
N ARG A 228 19.44 2.70 -5.45
CA ARG A 228 20.40 3.62 -6.06
C ARG A 228 21.82 3.08 -6.00
N LEU A 229 22.26 2.63 -4.82
CA LEU A 229 23.58 2.01 -4.70
C LEU A 229 23.74 0.81 -5.64
N ALA A 230 22.74 -0.10 -5.68
CA ALA A 230 22.80 -1.26 -6.58
C ALA A 230 22.80 -0.87 -8.07
N ARG A 231 22.17 0.26 -8.42
CA ARG A 231 22.20 0.83 -9.78
C ARG A 231 23.59 1.31 -10.13
N GLU A 232 24.23 2.12 -9.27
CA GLU A 232 25.60 2.56 -9.46
C GLU A 232 26.56 1.38 -9.64
N GLN A 233 26.49 0.40 -8.73
CA GLN A 233 27.31 -0.81 -8.79
C GLN A 233 27.08 -1.63 -10.07
N THR A 234 25.85 -1.61 -10.62
CA THR A 234 25.53 -2.29 -11.87
C THR A 234 26.15 -1.57 -13.07
N VAL A 235 26.17 -0.24 -13.03
CA VAL A 235 26.83 0.58 -14.05
C VAL A 235 28.34 0.41 -13.95
N ASP A 236 28.92 0.48 -12.75
CA ASP A 236 30.33 0.26 -12.51
C ASP A 236 30.82 -1.08 -13.07
N ASP A 237 30.09 -2.15 -12.80
CA ASP A 237 30.37 -3.50 -13.28
C ASP A 237 30.30 -3.58 -14.84
N ALA A 238 29.35 -2.87 -15.46
CA ALA A 238 29.27 -2.80 -16.93
C ALA A 238 30.44 -2.02 -17.53
N VAL A 239 30.85 -0.93 -16.91
CA VAL A 239 31.97 -0.10 -17.33
C VAL A 239 33.28 -0.88 -17.24
N VAL A 240 33.56 -1.51 -16.09
CA VAL A 240 34.80 -2.29 -15.88
C VAL A 240 34.90 -3.45 -16.86
N ARG A 241 33.78 -4.17 -17.09
CA ARG A 241 33.78 -5.26 -18.08
C ARG A 241 34.07 -4.79 -19.49
N ARG A 242 33.62 -3.58 -19.86
CA ARG A 242 33.85 -3.04 -21.20
C ARG A 242 35.25 -2.42 -21.36
N LEU A 243 35.70 -1.69 -20.36
CA LEU A 243 37.03 -1.09 -20.38
C LEU A 243 38.16 -2.14 -20.30
N GLY A 244 37.93 -3.25 -19.57
CA GLY A 244 38.90 -4.26 -19.28
C GLY A 244 40.00 -3.80 -18.31
N ARG A 245 39.95 -2.56 -17.84
CA ARG A 245 40.99 -1.91 -16.99
C ARG A 245 40.33 -1.35 -15.73
N ARG A 246 40.28 -2.15 -14.68
CA ARG A 246 39.63 -1.81 -13.41
C ARG A 246 40.34 -0.63 -12.69
N GLU A 247 41.66 -0.59 -12.73
CA GLU A 247 42.48 0.42 -12.05
C GLU A 247 42.19 1.81 -12.60
N VAL A 248 42.19 1.98 -13.93
CA VAL A 248 41.83 3.25 -14.60
C VAL A 248 40.42 3.72 -14.19
N TYR A 249 39.51 2.80 -14.08
CA TYR A 249 38.14 3.13 -13.65
C TYR A 249 38.11 3.59 -12.19
N LEU A 250 38.81 2.90 -11.28
CA LEU A 250 38.90 3.31 -9.88
C LEU A 250 39.56 4.69 -9.73
N GLU A 251 40.65 4.97 -10.48
CA GLU A 251 41.25 6.30 -10.49
C GLU A 251 40.28 7.38 -10.99
N SER A 252 39.50 7.09 -12.04
CA SER A 252 38.50 8.02 -12.55
C SER A 252 37.41 8.33 -11.53
N LEU A 253 36.94 7.32 -10.76
CA LEU A 253 35.97 7.52 -9.68
C LEU A 253 36.53 8.41 -8.56
N VAL A 254 37.80 8.20 -8.17
CA VAL A 254 38.43 9.03 -7.14
C VAL A 254 38.58 10.46 -7.64
N GLU A 255 38.96 10.65 -8.91
CA GLU A 255 39.08 11.99 -9.49
C GLU A 255 37.75 12.74 -9.55
N VAL A 256 36.67 12.07 -9.99
CA VAL A 256 35.30 12.64 -9.94
C VAL A 256 34.92 13.02 -8.51
N ALA A 257 35.24 12.19 -7.53
CA ALA A 257 34.97 12.49 -6.13
C ALA A 257 35.78 13.71 -5.62
N ARG A 258 37.04 13.85 -6.04
CA ARG A 258 37.85 15.05 -5.74
C ARG A 258 37.22 16.32 -6.31
N LEU A 259 36.76 16.26 -7.55
CA LEU A 259 36.08 17.39 -8.20
C LEU A 259 34.78 17.75 -7.44
N ALA A 260 34.03 16.75 -6.98
CA ALA A 260 32.83 16.95 -6.19
C ALA A 260 33.06 17.72 -4.88
N VAL A 261 34.19 17.45 -4.21
CA VAL A 261 34.53 18.12 -2.95
C VAL A 261 34.87 19.60 -3.17
N HIS A 262 35.55 19.91 -4.28
CA HIS A 262 35.98 21.27 -4.60
C HIS A 262 34.92 22.11 -5.32
N ALA A 263 33.89 21.46 -5.86
CA ALA A 263 32.78 22.16 -6.50
C ALA A 263 31.92 22.89 -5.47
N ARG A 264 31.59 24.16 -5.76
CA ARG A 264 30.55 24.85 -5.02
C ARG A 264 29.28 24.03 -5.14
N ALA A 265 28.75 23.60 -4.01
CA ALA A 265 27.50 22.82 -3.98
C ALA A 265 26.41 23.59 -4.74
N VAL A 266 26.06 23.12 -5.93
CA VAL A 266 24.93 23.65 -6.66
C VAL A 266 23.68 23.25 -5.86
N PRO A 267 22.93 24.21 -5.27
CA PRO A 267 21.78 23.89 -4.41
C PRO A 267 20.65 23.16 -5.13
N ALA A 268 20.81 22.92 -6.42
CA ALA A 268 19.73 22.56 -7.34
C ALA A 268 19.52 21.07 -7.57
N ALA A 269 20.40 20.22 -7.11
CA ALA A 269 20.30 18.82 -7.50
C ALA A 269 20.54 17.87 -6.32
N PRO A 270 19.48 17.57 -5.53
CA PRO A 270 19.53 16.44 -4.59
C PRO A 270 19.89 15.13 -5.29
N PHE A 271 19.67 15.04 -6.61
CA PHE A 271 19.99 13.91 -7.47
C PHE A 271 21.49 13.63 -7.63
N LEU A 272 22.36 14.63 -7.44
CA LEU A 272 23.79 14.52 -7.69
C LEU A 272 24.61 14.27 -6.40
N ARG A 273 23.97 14.18 -5.25
CA ARG A 273 24.65 14.17 -3.95
C ARG A 273 24.93 12.80 -3.32
N GLU A 274 24.29 11.73 -3.78
CA GLU A 274 24.47 10.42 -3.19
C GLU A 274 25.61 9.68 -3.91
N SER A 275 26.88 10.02 -3.58
CA SER A 275 27.99 9.16 -3.96
C SER A 275 28.20 8.13 -2.86
N HIS A 276 27.70 6.94 -3.00
CA HIS A 276 28.08 5.76 -2.23
C HIS A 276 29.49 5.28 -2.64
N LEU A 277 30.43 6.25 -2.70
CA LEU A 277 31.75 5.99 -3.28
C LEU A 277 32.49 4.86 -2.56
N ARG A 278 32.40 4.84 -1.24
CA ARG A 278 33.06 3.81 -0.44
C ARG A 278 32.55 2.42 -0.79
N GLU A 279 31.24 2.24 -0.81
CA GLU A 279 30.59 0.96 -1.11
C GLU A 279 30.80 0.53 -2.57
N ARG A 280 30.90 1.48 -3.49
CA ARG A 280 31.25 1.24 -4.90
C ARG A 280 32.69 0.75 -5.02
N VAL A 281 33.65 1.46 -4.41
CA VAL A 281 35.06 1.09 -4.42
C VAL A 281 35.30 -0.24 -3.73
N GLU A 282 34.68 -0.48 -2.55
CA GLU A 282 34.79 -1.76 -1.85
C GLU A 282 34.31 -2.93 -2.71
N LEU A 283 33.20 -2.76 -3.45
CA LEU A 283 32.70 -3.81 -4.35
C LEU A 283 33.62 -4.02 -5.56
N LEU A 284 34.15 -2.94 -6.13
CA LEU A 284 35.09 -3.01 -7.24
C LEU A 284 36.41 -3.69 -6.86
N LEU A 285 36.86 -3.53 -5.62
CA LEU A 285 38.07 -4.20 -5.11
C LEU A 285 37.85 -5.68 -4.80
N LYS A 286 36.59 -6.10 -4.53
CA LYS A 286 36.27 -7.51 -4.31
C LYS A 286 36.13 -8.23 -5.67
N GLU A 287 36.81 -9.34 -5.79
CA GLU A 287 36.55 -10.26 -6.89
C GLU A 287 35.21 -10.96 -6.64
N VAL A 288 34.20 -10.62 -7.43
CA VAL A 288 32.88 -11.28 -7.32
C VAL A 288 32.96 -12.63 -8.00
N LEU A 289 33.32 -13.66 -7.23
CA LEU A 289 33.44 -15.05 -7.71
C LEU A 289 32.15 -15.85 -7.63
N MET A 290 31.01 -15.21 -7.31
CA MET A 290 29.75 -15.93 -7.15
C MET A 290 29.26 -16.52 -8.47
N SER A 291 29.06 -17.84 -8.50
CA SER A 291 28.51 -18.53 -9.66
C SER A 291 27.07 -18.11 -9.95
N ARG A 292 26.62 -18.30 -11.20
CA ARG A 292 25.22 -17.97 -11.57
C ARG A 292 24.21 -18.78 -10.77
N VAL A 293 24.52 -20.06 -10.51
CA VAL A 293 23.65 -20.96 -9.72
C VAL A 293 23.52 -20.46 -8.28
N ARG A 294 24.64 -20.15 -7.61
CA ARG A 294 24.60 -19.61 -6.25
C ARG A 294 23.84 -18.28 -6.17
N THR A 295 24.01 -17.40 -7.16
CA THR A 295 23.21 -16.17 -7.25
C THR A 295 21.72 -16.46 -7.37
N ALA A 296 21.32 -17.40 -8.23
CA ALA A 296 19.92 -17.78 -8.42
C ALA A 296 19.32 -18.36 -7.14
N VAL A 297 20.06 -19.20 -6.43
CA VAL A 297 19.63 -19.76 -5.12
C VAL A 297 19.42 -18.64 -4.09
N HIS A 298 20.38 -17.72 -3.94
CA HIS A 298 20.25 -16.59 -3.00
C HIS A 298 19.08 -15.66 -3.35
N VAL A 299 18.88 -15.38 -4.64
CA VAL A 299 17.73 -14.59 -5.12
C VAL A 299 16.43 -15.33 -4.80
N GLY A 300 16.35 -16.64 -5.07
CA GLY A 300 15.16 -17.45 -4.80
C GLY A 300 14.83 -17.49 -3.31
N LEU A 301 15.81 -17.73 -2.45
CA LEU A 301 15.64 -17.74 -0.99
C LEU A 301 15.18 -16.38 -0.46
N THR A 302 15.80 -15.30 -0.95
CA THR A 302 15.42 -13.94 -0.55
C THR A 302 14.00 -13.62 -1.00
N ALA A 303 13.62 -13.96 -2.25
CA ALA A 303 12.28 -13.75 -2.76
C ALA A 303 11.23 -14.55 -1.97
N ALA A 304 11.49 -15.83 -1.67
CA ALA A 304 10.61 -16.67 -0.87
C ALA A 304 10.41 -16.09 0.55
N ALA A 305 11.49 -15.66 1.20
CA ALA A 305 11.41 -15.04 2.52
C ALA A 305 10.63 -13.71 2.52
N ILE A 306 10.77 -12.91 1.46
CA ILE A 306 9.99 -11.67 1.28
C ILE A 306 8.50 -12.01 1.10
N VAL A 307 8.15 -13.02 0.30
CA VAL A 307 6.74 -13.45 0.12
C VAL A 307 6.14 -13.88 1.45
N LEU A 308 6.86 -14.64 2.26
CA LEU A 308 6.41 -15.03 3.61
C LEU A 308 6.22 -13.81 4.52
N ALA A 309 7.15 -12.85 4.48
CA ALA A 309 7.03 -11.61 5.25
C ALA A 309 5.83 -10.76 4.81
N VAL A 310 5.53 -10.69 3.51
CA VAL A 310 4.35 -10.02 2.96
C VAL A 310 3.08 -10.69 3.45
N SER A 311 2.98 -12.01 3.32
CA SER A 311 1.79 -12.78 3.74
C SER A 311 1.54 -12.60 5.24
N TRP A 312 2.60 -12.66 6.05
CA TRP A 312 2.50 -12.42 7.48
C TRP A 312 2.08 -10.98 7.80
N ALA A 313 2.71 -9.97 7.19
CA ALA A 313 2.40 -8.58 7.45
C ALA A 313 0.96 -8.22 7.02
N ALA A 314 0.49 -8.72 5.88
CA ALA A 314 -0.87 -8.51 5.41
C ALA A 314 -1.92 -9.17 6.31
N SER A 315 -1.61 -10.34 6.91
CA SER A 315 -2.51 -11.00 7.85
C SER A 315 -2.51 -10.37 9.24
N ALA A 316 -1.33 -9.90 9.71
CA ALA A 316 -1.18 -9.30 11.04
C ALA A 316 -1.74 -7.88 11.13
N VAL A 317 -1.64 -7.11 10.04
CA VAL A 317 -2.09 -5.70 9.97
C VAL A 317 -2.86 -5.48 8.67
N PRO A 318 -4.09 -6.01 8.54
CA PRO A 318 -4.85 -5.93 7.31
C PRO A 318 -5.35 -4.51 7.02
N LEU A 319 -5.50 -4.19 5.73
CA LEU A 319 -6.18 -2.98 5.28
C LEU A 319 -7.70 -3.14 5.39
N GLN A 320 -8.39 -2.07 5.75
CA GLN A 320 -9.84 -2.05 5.93
C GLN A 320 -10.53 -1.46 4.69
N ALA A 321 -11.50 -2.17 4.13
CA ALA A 321 -12.37 -1.63 3.10
C ALA A 321 -13.26 -0.52 3.68
N ALA A 322 -13.56 0.49 2.87
CA ALA A 322 -14.66 1.39 3.21
C ALA A 322 -15.93 0.53 3.39
N LYS A 323 -16.71 0.83 4.44
CA LYS A 323 -18.04 0.23 4.55
C LYS A 323 -18.74 0.53 3.22
N PRO A 324 -19.27 -0.47 2.48
CA PRO A 324 -20.08 -0.17 1.32
C PRO A 324 -21.10 0.86 1.80
N ALA A 325 -21.22 1.98 1.11
CA ALA A 325 -22.39 2.82 1.29
C ALA A 325 -23.54 1.83 1.11
N ALA A 326 -24.19 1.47 2.20
CA ALA A 326 -25.33 0.59 2.18
C ALA A 326 -26.16 1.11 1.04
N ASP A 327 -26.38 0.27 0.03
CA ASP A 327 -26.89 0.70 -1.25
C ASP A 327 -27.91 1.79 -1.03
N ALA A 328 -27.55 3.01 -1.43
CA ALA A 328 -28.44 4.15 -1.41
C ALA A 328 -29.44 3.96 -2.56
N LYS A 329 -30.17 2.86 -2.48
CA LYS A 329 -31.35 2.54 -3.30
C LYS A 329 -32.36 1.72 -2.52
N ILE A 330 -32.63 2.13 -1.32
CA ILE A 330 -33.99 2.30 -0.84
C ILE A 330 -33.88 3.64 -0.10
N ALA A 331 -34.14 4.72 -0.81
CA ALA A 331 -34.62 5.93 -0.18
C ALA A 331 -35.97 5.60 0.44
N ILE A 332 -35.95 4.89 1.55
CA ILE A 332 -37.00 5.00 2.53
C ILE A 332 -36.64 6.32 3.22
N SER A 333 -37.22 7.36 2.68
CA SER A 333 -37.32 8.65 3.29
C SER A 333 -37.59 8.46 4.77
N ASP A 334 -36.77 9.20 5.53
CA ASP A 334 -36.99 9.59 6.92
C ASP A 334 -37.13 8.46 7.93
N GLU A 335 -36.13 8.42 8.78
CA GLU A 335 -36.13 8.06 10.20
C GLU A 335 -37.55 7.72 10.72
N VAL A 336 -38.04 6.53 10.40
CA VAL A 336 -39.17 5.97 11.10
C VAL A 336 -38.64 5.42 12.41
N LYS A 337 -38.56 6.26 13.43
CA LYS A 337 -38.65 5.80 14.80
C LYS A 337 -39.88 4.89 14.85
N ALA A 338 -39.65 3.58 14.93
CA ALA A 338 -40.76 2.63 15.08
C ALA A 338 -41.53 2.99 16.36
N PRO A 339 -42.82 3.26 16.28
CA PRO A 339 -43.64 3.35 17.47
C PRO A 339 -43.94 1.92 17.92
N GLY A 340 -43.12 1.41 18.86
CA GLY A 340 -43.34 0.12 19.50
C GLY A 340 -42.66 -1.07 18.85
N GLU A 341 -42.16 -2.01 19.68
CA GLU A 341 -41.72 -3.33 19.22
C GLU A 341 -42.89 -4.04 18.58
N PRO A 342 -42.71 -4.70 17.40
CA PRO A 342 -43.76 -5.47 16.75
C PRO A 342 -44.20 -6.59 17.69
N LYS A 343 -45.44 -6.52 18.19
CA LYS A 343 -45.95 -7.51 19.13
C LYS A 343 -46.28 -8.80 18.36
N LEU A 344 -45.65 -9.88 18.76
CA LEU A 344 -45.86 -11.20 18.17
C LEU A 344 -47.19 -11.74 18.65
N ILE A 345 -48.15 -11.98 17.70
CA ILE A 345 -49.50 -12.49 18.01
C ILE A 345 -49.50 -14.00 17.95
N HIS A 346 -48.84 -14.58 16.98
CA HIS A 346 -48.80 -16.03 16.80
C HIS A 346 -47.39 -16.49 16.50
N GLN A 347 -46.91 -17.45 17.31
CA GLN A 347 -45.59 -18.04 17.18
C GLN A 347 -45.67 -19.55 16.90
N VAL A 348 -45.09 -19.99 15.80
CA VAL A 348 -44.93 -21.41 15.52
C VAL A 348 -43.53 -21.81 15.94
N LYS A 349 -43.44 -22.82 16.83
CA LYS A 349 -42.10 -23.36 17.24
C LYS A 349 -41.51 -24.14 16.07
N PRO A 350 -40.23 -23.92 15.72
CA PRO A 350 -39.59 -24.68 14.68
C PRO A 350 -39.50 -26.16 15.07
N ALA A 351 -39.87 -27.04 14.14
CA ALA A 351 -39.74 -28.48 14.32
C ALA A 351 -38.27 -28.84 14.23
N TYR A 352 -37.79 -29.60 15.22
CA TYR A 352 -36.39 -30.09 15.22
C TYR A 352 -36.30 -31.26 14.23
N PRO A 353 -35.49 -31.17 13.15
CA PRO A 353 -35.31 -32.24 12.19
C PRO A 353 -34.79 -33.54 12.88
N PRO A 354 -35.38 -34.71 12.57
CA PRO A 354 -34.98 -35.94 13.26
C PRO A 354 -33.48 -36.28 13.15
N ASP A 355 -32.92 -36.03 11.96
CA ASP A 355 -31.52 -36.30 11.69
C ASP A 355 -30.61 -35.38 12.49
N ALA A 356 -30.91 -34.08 12.54
CA ALA A 356 -30.16 -33.10 13.33
C ALA A 356 -30.27 -33.38 14.85
N LYS A 357 -31.39 -33.96 15.29
CA LYS A 357 -31.58 -34.42 16.67
C LYS A 357 -30.69 -35.61 17.00
N THR A 358 -30.55 -36.56 16.06
CA THR A 358 -29.68 -37.73 16.20
C THR A 358 -28.20 -37.35 16.21
N GLU A 359 -27.81 -36.36 15.39
CA GLU A 359 -26.45 -35.84 15.30
C GLU A 359 -26.12 -34.82 16.43
N LYS A 360 -27.08 -34.52 17.30
CA LYS A 360 -26.95 -33.57 18.41
C LYS A 360 -26.49 -32.17 17.98
N VAL A 361 -26.92 -31.69 16.81
CA VAL A 361 -26.55 -30.40 16.25
C VAL A 361 -27.38 -29.29 16.90
N GLU A 362 -26.78 -28.39 17.66
CA GLU A 362 -27.40 -27.20 18.22
C GLU A 362 -27.01 -25.95 17.42
N GLY A 363 -27.88 -24.94 17.37
CA GLY A 363 -27.55 -23.73 16.61
C GLY A 363 -28.42 -22.53 16.95
N VAL A 364 -27.87 -21.34 16.65
CA VAL A 364 -28.57 -20.07 16.73
C VAL A 364 -28.61 -19.47 15.33
N PHE A 365 -29.80 -19.12 14.87
CA PHE A 365 -30.06 -18.61 13.52
C PHE A 365 -30.66 -17.21 13.63
N VAL A 366 -30.08 -16.27 12.93
CA VAL A 366 -30.58 -14.89 12.80
C VAL A 366 -31.22 -14.75 11.45
N ILE A 367 -32.50 -14.38 11.44
CA ILE A 367 -33.33 -14.31 10.24
C ILE A 367 -33.85 -12.88 10.11
N ASP A 368 -33.56 -12.25 8.99
CA ASP A 368 -34.14 -10.97 8.64
C ASP A 368 -35.52 -11.22 7.99
N VAL A 369 -36.53 -10.52 8.48
CA VAL A 369 -37.91 -10.69 8.05
C VAL A 369 -38.51 -9.37 7.62
N VAL A 370 -39.37 -9.41 6.62
CA VAL A 370 -40.26 -8.29 6.22
C VAL A 370 -41.67 -8.61 6.67
N ILE A 371 -42.20 -7.81 7.58
CA ILE A 371 -43.54 -7.92 8.10
C ILE A 371 -44.44 -7.01 7.27
N GLY A 372 -45.47 -7.57 6.64
CA GLY A 372 -46.40 -6.85 5.82
C GLY A 372 -47.43 -6.04 6.63
N LYS A 373 -48.19 -5.21 5.93
CA LYS A 373 -49.27 -4.37 6.47
C LYS A 373 -50.34 -5.16 7.22
N ASP A 374 -50.45 -6.43 6.92
CA ASP A 374 -51.38 -7.39 7.54
C ASP A 374 -50.79 -8.12 8.75
N GLY A 375 -49.55 -7.80 9.11
CA GLY A 375 -48.76 -8.46 10.16
C GLY A 375 -48.21 -9.84 9.77
N ALA A 376 -48.37 -10.25 8.50
CA ALA A 376 -47.78 -11.48 8.01
C ALA A 376 -46.31 -11.30 7.60
N ILE A 377 -45.50 -12.33 7.75
CA ILE A 377 -44.14 -12.31 7.21
C ILE A 377 -44.20 -12.56 5.71
N GLN A 378 -43.83 -11.56 4.92
CA GLN A 378 -43.80 -11.63 3.45
C GLN A 378 -42.49 -12.26 2.96
N GLU A 379 -41.36 -11.85 3.56
CA GLU A 379 -40.02 -12.35 3.22
C GLU A 379 -39.26 -12.72 4.49
N ALA A 380 -38.47 -13.76 4.41
CA ALA A 380 -37.57 -14.20 5.48
C ALA A 380 -36.28 -14.73 4.87
N HIS A 381 -35.13 -14.14 5.25
CA HIS A 381 -33.83 -14.51 4.79
C HIS A 381 -32.88 -14.80 5.95
N LEU A 382 -32.08 -15.85 5.83
CA LEU A 382 -31.08 -16.18 6.82
C LEU A 382 -29.93 -15.14 6.77
N ALA A 383 -29.76 -14.36 7.83
CA ALA A 383 -28.72 -13.35 7.95
C ALA A 383 -27.41 -13.93 8.53
N ALA A 384 -27.53 -14.83 9.53
CA ALA A 384 -26.37 -15.48 10.14
C ALA A 384 -26.77 -16.77 10.85
N SER A 385 -25.82 -17.71 11.00
CA SER A 385 -25.97 -18.92 11.82
C SER A 385 -24.69 -19.26 12.56
N ALA A 386 -24.80 -19.79 13.78
CA ALA A 386 -23.68 -20.28 14.57
C ALA A 386 -24.11 -21.39 15.55
N PRO A 387 -23.21 -22.29 15.95
CA PRO A 387 -23.51 -23.32 16.95
C PRO A 387 -23.78 -22.73 18.35
N THR A 388 -23.21 -21.58 18.68
CA THR A 388 -23.45 -20.87 19.94
C THR A 388 -23.55 -19.35 19.71
N MET A 389 -24.15 -18.60 20.66
CA MET A 389 -24.22 -17.13 20.59
C MET A 389 -22.85 -16.48 20.58
N GLU A 390 -21.86 -17.03 21.27
CA GLU A 390 -20.49 -16.54 21.28
C GLU A 390 -19.84 -16.68 19.91
N ARG A 391 -20.02 -17.81 19.25
CA ARG A 391 -19.50 -18.05 17.91
C ARG A 391 -20.29 -17.30 16.82
N LEU A 392 -21.53 -16.92 17.09
CA LEU A 392 -22.29 -16.01 16.22
C LEU A 392 -21.65 -14.60 16.18
N GLN A 393 -21.08 -14.16 17.28
CA GLN A 393 -20.33 -12.89 17.35
C GLN A 393 -19.01 -12.96 16.58
N GLU A 394 -18.33 -14.11 16.60
CA GLU A 394 -17.10 -14.34 15.83
C GLU A 394 -17.36 -14.50 14.32
N LEU A 395 -18.46 -15.14 13.93
CA LEU A 395 -18.81 -15.40 12.53
C LEU A 395 -19.40 -14.18 11.80
N LYS A 396 -19.90 -13.17 12.52
CA LYS A 396 -20.31 -11.87 11.94
C LYS A 396 -19.12 -11.09 11.33
N THR A 397 -17.89 -11.55 11.56
CA THR A 397 -16.69 -10.97 10.97
C THR A 397 -16.24 -11.59 9.64
N LYS A 398 -16.88 -12.67 9.18
CA LYS A 398 -16.57 -13.32 7.89
C LYS A 398 -17.82 -13.35 7.02
N GLU A 399 -17.76 -12.58 5.94
CA GLU A 399 -18.70 -12.53 4.81
C GLU A 399 -19.74 -13.66 4.77
N GLY A 400 -21.03 -13.28 4.84
CA GLY A 400 -22.30 -13.94 4.56
C GLY A 400 -22.40 -15.27 3.81
N LYS A 401 -21.40 -16.13 3.89
CA LYS A 401 -21.47 -17.51 3.40
C LYS A 401 -21.71 -18.44 4.57
N PHE A 402 -22.82 -19.14 4.46
CA PHE A 402 -23.18 -20.24 5.34
C PHE A 402 -22.00 -21.26 5.42
N ALA A 403 -21.28 -21.23 6.51
CA ALA A 403 -20.18 -22.14 6.80
C ALA A 403 -20.59 -23.22 7.79
N GLY A 404 -21.80 -23.79 7.60
CA GLY A 404 -22.34 -24.81 8.47
C GLY A 404 -22.26 -26.21 7.87
N THR A 405 -22.36 -27.21 8.75
CA THR A 405 -22.52 -28.63 8.39
C THR A 405 -23.87 -28.86 7.71
N GLU A 406 -24.11 -30.04 7.12
CA GLU A 406 -25.40 -30.37 6.53
C GLU A 406 -26.53 -30.35 7.58
N GLY A 407 -26.23 -30.67 8.84
CA GLY A 407 -27.16 -30.53 9.97
C GLY A 407 -27.55 -29.08 10.24
N ASP A 408 -26.62 -28.13 10.12
CA ASP A 408 -26.89 -26.70 10.29
C ASP A 408 -27.81 -26.16 9.20
N LYS A 409 -27.69 -26.63 7.96
CA LYS A 409 -28.59 -26.25 6.87
C LYS A 409 -30.02 -26.67 7.12
N ARG A 410 -30.24 -27.89 7.60
CA ARG A 410 -31.56 -28.42 7.93
C ARG A 410 -32.22 -27.66 9.08
N LEU A 411 -31.44 -27.27 10.10
CA LEU A 411 -31.90 -26.43 11.20
C LEU A 411 -32.28 -25.02 10.70
N ALA A 412 -31.49 -24.44 9.80
CA ALA A 412 -31.80 -23.15 9.17
C ALA A 412 -33.07 -23.18 8.35
N GLU A 413 -33.28 -24.22 7.55
CA GLU A 413 -34.54 -24.44 6.80
C GLU A 413 -35.73 -24.59 7.72
N ALA A 414 -35.60 -25.38 8.78
CA ALA A 414 -36.68 -25.55 9.78
C ALA A 414 -37.00 -24.22 10.49
N ALA A 415 -35.99 -23.41 10.78
CA ALA A 415 -36.15 -22.06 11.35
C ALA A 415 -36.89 -21.14 10.38
N LEU A 416 -36.50 -21.10 9.10
CA LEU A 416 -37.14 -20.27 8.08
C LEU A 416 -38.62 -20.68 7.84
N VAL A 417 -38.91 -21.98 7.79
CA VAL A 417 -40.29 -22.48 7.64
C VAL A 417 -41.18 -22.07 8.81
N ALA A 418 -40.66 -22.16 10.04
CA ALA A 418 -41.39 -21.77 11.22
C ALA A 418 -41.64 -20.26 11.29
N VAL A 419 -40.59 -19.47 11.03
CA VAL A 419 -40.64 -18.00 11.08
C VAL A 419 -41.62 -17.45 10.04
N LYS A 420 -41.69 -17.99 8.83
CA LYS A 420 -42.68 -17.59 7.80
C LYS A 420 -44.16 -17.73 8.25
N GLN A 421 -44.42 -18.57 9.22
CA GLN A 421 -45.78 -18.78 9.76
C GLN A 421 -46.06 -17.85 10.95
N TRP A 422 -45.12 -17.06 11.42
CA TRP A 422 -45.35 -16.12 12.51
C TRP A 422 -46.23 -14.98 12.06
N ARG A 423 -46.99 -14.41 13.02
CA ARG A 423 -47.89 -13.27 12.80
C ARG A 423 -47.57 -12.22 13.84
N TYR A 424 -47.49 -11.00 13.39
CA TYR A 424 -47.29 -9.81 14.21
C TYR A 424 -48.51 -8.91 14.17
N GLU A 425 -48.65 -8.06 15.16
CA GLU A 425 -49.64 -6.98 15.15
C GLU A 425 -49.23 -5.97 14.05
N PRO A 426 -50.18 -5.54 13.16
CA PRO A 426 -49.88 -4.55 12.13
C PRO A 426 -49.25 -3.29 12.72
N ILE A 427 -48.13 -2.87 12.17
CA ILE A 427 -47.46 -1.65 12.62
C ILE A 427 -48.14 -0.46 11.93
N LEU A 428 -48.64 0.46 12.73
CA LEU A 428 -49.28 1.68 12.24
C LEU A 428 -48.29 2.85 12.29
N LYS A 429 -48.09 3.52 11.15
CA LYS A 429 -47.44 4.82 11.06
C LYS A 429 -48.52 5.84 10.64
N ASP A 430 -48.68 6.89 11.42
CA ASP A 430 -49.70 7.92 11.18
C ASP A 430 -51.11 7.34 10.96
N GLY A 431 -51.44 6.27 11.71
CA GLY A 431 -52.72 5.59 11.62
C GLY A 431 -52.90 4.66 10.39
N LYS A 432 -51.85 4.49 9.56
CA LYS A 432 -51.89 3.61 8.38
C LYS A 432 -50.91 2.43 8.57
N PRO A 433 -51.31 1.19 8.21
CA PRO A 433 -50.43 0.04 8.30
C PRO A 433 -49.29 0.15 7.26
N VAL A 434 -48.06 -0.14 7.72
CA VAL A 434 -46.86 -0.07 6.89
C VAL A 434 -46.07 -1.38 6.97
N ASP A 435 -45.31 -1.66 5.90
CA ASP A 435 -44.36 -2.78 5.89
C ASP A 435 -43.16 -2.45 6.79
N PHE A 436 -42.68 -3.46 7.54
CA PHE A 436 -41.63 -3.26 8.52
C PHE A 436 -40.58 -4.37 8.44
N GLN A 437 -39.32 -4.00 8.52
CA GLN A 437 -38.19 -4.96 8.59
C GLN A 437 -37.80 -5.21 10.05
N ALA A 438 -37.68 -6.48 10.41
CA ALA A 438 -37.24 -6.92 11.72
C ALA A 438 -36.22 -8.06 11.62
N THR A 439 -35.45 -8.22 12.64
CA THR A 439 -34.51 -9.35 12.77
C THR A 439 -34.97 -10.27 13.89
N VAL A 440 -35.09 -11.55 13.60
CA VAL A 440 -35.56 -12.57 14.53
C VAL A 440 -34.46 -13.58 14.81
N THR A 441 -34.29 -13.94 16.09
CA THR A 441 -33.32 -14.97 16.49
C THR A 441 -34.02 -16.25 16.90
N VAL A 442 -33.71 -17.34 16.20
CA VAL A 442 -34.21 -18.69 16.50
C VAL A 442 -33.07 -19.54 17.08
N ARG A 443 -33.34 -20.17 18.23
CA ARG A 443 -32.36 -21.02 18.91
C ARG A 443 -32.87 -22.47 18.98
N PHE A 444 -32.04 -23.40 18.50
CA PHE A 444 -32.23 -24.82 18.72
C PHE A 444 -31.30 -25.30 19.82
N LYS A 445 -31.90 -25.85 20.88
CA LYS A 445 -31.18 -26.46 22.00
C LYS A 445 -31.78 -27.80 22.29
N LEU A 446 -30.95 -28.80 22.52
CA LEU A 446 -31.38 -30.11 22.97
C LEU A 446 -31.56 -30.04 24.51
N SER A 447 -32.74 -30.38 24.93
CA SER A 447 -33.11 -30.52 26.35
C SER A 447 -32.81 -31.92 26.85
#